data_0aebf84fb1d41e5a798ad6eed807aab7
#
_entry.id   0aebf84fb1d41e5a798ad6eed807aab7
#
_cell.length_a   1.000
_cell.length_b   1.000
_cell.length_c   1.000
_cell.angle_alpha   90.00
_cell.angle_beta   90.00
_cell.angle_gamma   90.00
#
_symmetry.space_group_name_H-M   'P 1'
#
loop_
_entity.id
_entity.type
_entity.pdbx_description
1 polymer ?
#
loop_
_entity_poly.entity_id
_entity_poly.type
_entity_poly.pdbx_seq_one_letter_code
_entity_poly.pdbx_strand_id
1 'polypeptide(L)'
;IFLINIDDGINQPEFLGIDGGDTELKTNLSNLLKNLTETRGIFLDVPEFDLQDIQNLKNKLNYENPADYFLAKGNTEAVVNIELIKTGINSWSINGDFKSLVNLQQDQLILFLDDQINNYIDEVLAINFSEQDQNTFRFVVTGIDNFKEHEMFLNEVKKIFSIRTFQTTSIMRGETQMNLKLRFEPQELMRELQSSRRFTNPVYDSNTESLQVEFN
;
A
#
# COMPACT_ATOMS: atom_id res chain seq x y z
N ILE A 1 3.62 -8.17 9.04
CA ILE A 1 3.55 -8.42 10.50
C ILE A 1 4.06 -7.18 11.22
N PHE A 2 3.34 -6.76 12.28
CA PHE A 2 3.79 -5.73 13.21
C PHE A 2 4.31 -6.36 14.49
N LEU A 3 5.60 -6.24 14.72
CA LEU A 3 6.28 -6.71 15.92
C LEU A 3 6.35 -5.55 16.91
N ILE A 4 5.40 -5.47 17.84
CA ILE A 4 5.29 -4.38 18.81
C ILE A 4 5.79 -4.87 20.17
N ASN A 5 6.93 -4.33 20.59
CA ASN A 5 7.53 -4.59 21.90
C ASN A 5 7.14 -3.48 22.89
N ILE A 6 6.62 -3.85 24.06
CA ILE A 6 6.12 -2.92 25.08
C ILE A 6 6.98 -3.08 26.34
N ASP A 7 7.69 -2.02 26.70
CA ASP A 7 8.46 -1.90 27.94
C ASP A 7 7.75 -0.91 28.87
N ASP A 8 7.09 -1.40 29.91
CA ASP A 8 6.39 -0.59 30.90
C ASP A 8 7.33 -0.04 32.00
N GLY A 9 8.62 -0.37 31.95
CA GLY A 9 9.64 0.05 32.88
C GLY A 9 9.56 -0.66 34.25
N ILE A 10 8.62 -1.57 34.45
CA ILE A 10 8.40 -2.33 35.70
C ILE A 10 8.65 -3.81 35.47
N ASN A 11 8.05 -4.35 34.42
CA ASN A 11 8.16 -5.75 34.05
C ASN A 11 9.21 -5.95 32.94
N GLN A 12 9.49 -7.21 32.60
CA GLN A 12 10.27 -7.48 31.40
C GLN A 12 9.50 -7.02 30.15
N PRO A 13 10.18 -6.43 29.15
CA PRO A 13 9.53 -6.07 27.89
C PRO A 13 8.79 -7.24 27.27
N GLU A 14 7.60 -7.00 26.78
CA GLU A 14 6.71 -8.01 26.20
C GLU A 14 6.23 -7.60 24.82
N PHE A 15 6.06 -8.59 23.95
CA PHE A 15 5.47 -8.34 22.64
C PHE A 15 3.94 -8.31 22.70
N LEU A 16 3.34 -7.47 21.87
CA LEU A 16 1.89 -7.52 21.63
C LEU A 16 1.54 -8.93 21.11
N GLY A 17 0.48 -9.53 21.64
CA GLY A 17 0.11 -10.93 21.36
C GLY A 17 0.56 -11.91 22.45
N ILE A 18 1.42 -11.51 23.39
CA ILE A 18 1.75 -12.28 24.58
C ILE A 18 0.88 -11.79 25.74
N ASP A 19 0.27 -12.72 26.48
CA ASP A 19 -0.53 -12.40 27.67
C ASP A 19 0.34 -11.78 28.78
N GLY A 20 -0.11 -10.65 29.36
CA GLY A 20 0.57 -9.93 30.45
C GLY A 20 0.61 -8.40 30.23
N GLY A 21 1.13 -7.66 31.22
CA GLY A 21 1.39 -6.21 31.15
C GLY A 21 0.15 -5.31 31.07
N ASP A 22 0.31 -4.11 30.48
CA ASP A 22 -0.75 -3.10 30.34
C ASP A 22 -1.84 -3.56 29.37
N THR A 23 -2.93 -4.10 29.91
CA THR A 23 -4.04 -4.65 29.12
C THR A 23 -4.81 -3.58 28.34
N GLU A 24 -4.87 -2.34 28.84
CA GLU A 24 -5.57 -1.26 28.15
C GLU A 24 -4.80 -0.82 26.89
N LEU A 25 -3.49 -0.60 27.00
CA LEU A 25 -2.64 -0.26 25.86
C LEU A 25 -2.66 -1.38 24.82
N LYS A 26 -2.48 -2.63 25.23
CA LYS A 26 -2.52 -3.80 24.32
C LYS A 26 -3.86 -3.92 23.61
N THR A 27 -4.97 -3.69 24.33
CA THR A 27 -6.30 -3.70 23.72
C THR A 27 -6.46 -2.60 22.68
N ASN A 28 -6.00 -1.38 22.99
CA ASN A 28 -6.07 -0.25 22.06
C ASN A 28 -5.23 -0.49 20.80
N LEU A 29 -4.02 -1.03 20.93
CA LEU A 29 -3.16 -1.40 19.81
C LEU A 29 -3.77 -2.51 18.94
N SER A 30 -4.31 -3.55 19.56
CA SER A 30 -5.00 -4.62 18.83
C SER A 30 -6.22 -4.12 18.07
N ASN A 31 -7.01 -3.22 18.68
CA ASN A 31 -8.15 -2.59 18.02
C ASN A 31 -7.71 -1.69 16.87
N LEU A 32 -6.60 -0.95 17.02
CA LEU A 32 -6.03 -0.13 15.95
C LEU A 32 -5.68 -0.99 14.73
N LEU A 33 -4.91 -2.06 14.91
CA LEU A 33 -4.52 -2.96 13.82
C LEU A 33 -5.73 -3.62 13.15
N LYS A 34 -6.71 -4.04 13.95
CA LYS A 34 -7.95 -4.62 13.43
C LYS A 34 -8.75 -3.61 12.60
N ASN A 35 -8.92 -2.39 13.08
CA ASN A 35 -9.61 -1.33 12.36
C ASN A 35 -8.91 -1.00 11.04
N LEU A 36 -7.58 -0.92 11.04
CA LEU A 36 -6.79 -0.71 9.83
C LEU A 36 -6.94 -1.87 8.83
N THR A 37 -6.92 -3.12 9.31
CA THR A 37 -7.19 -4.30 8.48
C THR A 37 -8.56 -4.20 7.79
N GLU A 38 -9.60 -3.85 8.54
CA GLU A 38 -10.96 -3.76 8.02
C GLU A 38 -11.13 -2.58 7.04
N THR A 39 -10.54 -1.43 7.34
CA THR A 39 -10.71 -0.21 6.54
C THR A 39 -9.84 -0.19 5.28
N ARG A 40 -8.64 -0.79 5.35
CA ARG A 40 -7.68 -0.79 4.23
C ARG A 40 -7.78 -2.05 3.36
N GLY A 41 -8.50 -3.08 3.83
CA GLY A 41 -8.64 -4.35 3.12
C GLY A 41 -7.34 -5.15 2.98
N ILE A 42 -6.38 -4.92 3.89
CA ILE A 42 -5.09 -5.60 3.93
C ILE A 42 -4.96 -6.38 5.23
N PHE A 43 -4.19 -7.45 5.20
CA PHE A 43 -3.98 -8.28 6.39
C PHE A 43 -2.83 -7.72 7.22
N LEU A 44 -3.15 -7.07 8.34
CA LEU A 44 -2.19 -6.60 9.34
C LEU A 44 -2.27 -7.54 10.54
N ASP A 45 -1.17 -8.19 10.85
CA ASP A 45 -1.17 -9.18 11.92
C ASP A 45 -0.07 -8.92 12.95
N VAL A 46 -0.28 -9.43 14.14
CA VAL A 46 0.74 -9.60 15.18
C VAL A 46 1.21 -11.04 15.17
N PRO A 47 2.50 -11.31 15.42
CA PRO A 47 2.99 -12.67 15.43
C PRO A 47 2.25 -13.53 16.45
N GLU A 48 1.87 -14.74 16.05
CA GLU A 48 1.54 -15.79 17.01
C GLU A 48 2.83 -16.33 17.60
N PHE A 49 3.00 -16.16 18.91
CA PHE A 49 4.20 -16.60 19.62
C PHE A 49 3.99 -17.98 20.22
N ASP A 50 4.81 -18.92 19.82
CA ASP A 50 4.95 -20.17 20.55
C ASP A 50 6.00 -20.06 21.68
N LEU A 51 6.09 -21.09 22.52
CA LEU A 51 7.06 -21.09 23.65
C LEU A 51 8.51 -20.99 23.17
N GLN A 52 8.82 -21.49 21.99
CA GLN A 52 10.15 -21.47 21.41
C GLN A 52 10.47 -20.06 20.87
N ASP A 53 9.50 -19.38 20.28
CA ASP A 53 9.63 -18.00 19.85
C ASP A 53 9.94 -17.09 21.03
N ILE A 54 9.18 -17.22 22.11
CA ILE A 54 9.38 -16.45 23.34
C ILE A 54 10.78 -16.68 23.93
N GLN A 55 11.26 -17.91 23.94
CA GLN A 55 12.60 -18.24 24.42
C GLN A 55 13.69 -17.66 23.51
N ASN A 56 13.53 -17.76 22.19
CA ASN A 56 14.49 -17.26 21.22
C ASN A 56 14.58 -15.71 21.26
N LEU A 57 13.45 -15.03 21.39
CA LEU A 57 13.41 -13.57 21.51
C LEU A 57 13.96 -13.08 22.86
N LYS A 58 13.76 -13.83 23.95
CA LYS A 58 14.36 -13.54 25.27
C LYS A 58 15.87 -13.77 25.30
N ASN A 59 16.35 -14.76 24.57
CA ASN A 59 17.76 -15.06 24.44
C ASN A 59 18.37 -14.20 23.33
N LYS A 60 18.52 -12.89 23.54
CA LYS A 60 19.12 -11.90 22.61
C LYS A 60 20.46 -12.33 21.97
N LEU A 61 21.00 -13.48 22.34
CA LEU A 61 22.26 -14.03 21.87
C LEU A 61 22.24 -14.53 20.42
N ASN A 62 21.06 -14.77 19.83
CA ASN A 62 20.95 -15.39 18.50
C ASN A 62 20.43 -14.43 17.41
N TYR A 63 19.81 -13.32 17.76
CA TYR A 63 19.21 -12.41 16.78
C TYR A 63 19.45 -10.95 17.21
N GLU A 64 20.25 -10.24 16.44
CA GLU A 64 20.48 -8.80 16.64
C GLU A 64 19.21 -7.99 16.37
N ASN A 65 18.37 -8.48 15.46
CA ASN A 65 17.09 -7.87 15.13
C ASN A 65 15.96 -8.92 15.21
N PRO A 66 14.95 -8.76 16.10
CA PRO A 66 13.82 -9.67 16.18
C PRO A 66 13.05 -9.85 14.89
N ALA A 67 13.03 -8.84 14.01
CA ALA A 67 12.38 -8.90 12.69
C ALA A 67 12.99 -10.00 11.81
N ASP A 68 14.31 -10.17 11.83
CA ASP A 68 15.01 -11.17 11.01
C ASP A 68 14.57 -12.60 11.35
N TYR A 69 14.23 -12.84 12.61
CA TYR A 69 13.70 -14.13 13.05
C TYR A 69 12.37 -14.46 12.38
N PHE A 70 11.43 -13.51 12.31
CA PHE A 70 10.13 -13.72 11.70
C PHE A 70 10.21 -13.79 10.18
N LEU A 71 11.07 -13.00 9.55
CA LEU A 71 11.36 -13.10 8.12
C LEU A 71 11.92 -14.48 7.74
N ALA A 72 12.80 -15.04 8.57
CA ALA A 72 13.39 -16.37 8.34
C ALA A 72 12.36 -17.51 8.51
N LYS A 73 11.29 -17.32 9.30
CA LYS A 73 10.17 -18.28 9.40
C LYS A 73 9.37 -18.42 8.08
N GLY A 74 9.50 -17.47 7.15
CA GLY A 74 8.99 -17.59 5.78
C GLY A 74 7.48 -17.38 5.60
N ASN A 75 6.77 -16.91 6.60
CA ASN A 75 5.31 -16.71 6.55
C ASN A 75 4.90 -15.24 6.41
N THR A 76 5.85 -14.34 6.17
CA THR A 76 5.57 -12.90 6.10
C THR A 76 6.40 -12.23 5.01
N GLU A 77 5.80 -11.28 4.32
CA GLU A 77 6.45 -10.48 3.29
C GLU A 77 7.23 -9.30 3.87
N ALA A 78 6.80 -8.78 5.01
CA ALA A 78 7.46 -7.68 5.71
C ALA A 78 7.21 -7.74 7.22
N VAL A 79 8.20 -7.28 7.99
CA VAL A 79 8.09 -7.12 9.45
C VAL A 79 8.42 -5.68 9.80
N VAL A 80 7.51 -5.04 10.52
CA VAL A 80 7.70 -3.69 11.08
C VAL A 80 7.95 -3.84 12.57
N ASN A 81 9.09 -3.36 13.03
CA ASN A 81 9.49 -3.42 14.45
C ASN A 81 9.19 -2.09 15.13
N ILE A 82 8.39 -2.13 16.20
CA ILE A 82 7.99 -0.97 16.99
C ILE A 82 8.34 -1.24 18.46
N GLU A 83 9.07 -0.33 19.07
CA GLU A 83 9.39 -0.40 20.49
C GLU A 83 8.69 0.74 21.22
N LEU A 84 7.82 0.39 22.15
CA LEU A 84 7.11 1.32 23.02
C LEU A 84 7.72 1.27 24.42
N ILE A 85 8.34 2.37 24.86
CA ILE A 85 9.02 2.46 26.15
C ILE A 85 8.29 3.49 27.01
N LYS A 86 7.81 3.04 28.18
CA LYS A 86 7.15 3.93 29.15
C LYS A 86 8.19 4.81 29.83
N THR A 87 8.04 6.12 29.68
CA THR A 87 8.97 7.13 30.21
C THR A 87 8.40 7.91 31.40
N GLY A 88 7.12 7.70 31.72
CA GLY A 88 6.43 8.36 32.82
C GLY A 88 5.08 7.71 33.11
N ILE A 89 4.27 8.31 33.98
CA ILE A 89 2.99 7.74 34.44
C ILE A 89 2.06 7.46 33.25
N ASN A 90 1.98 8.39 32.29
CA ASN A 90 1.18 8.26 31.08
C ASN A 90 1.96 8.74 29.83
N SER A 91 3.26 8.51 29.82
CA SER A 91 4.16 9.02 28.79
C SER A 91 4.99 7.90 28.19
N TRP A 92 5.06 7.88 26.86
CA TRP A 92 5.68 6.82 26.08
C TRP A 92 6.65 7.40 25.04
N SER A 93 7.76 6.72 24.85
CA SER A 93 8.70 6.93 23.74
C SER A 93 8.51 5.82 22.71
N ILE A 94 8.70 6.14 21.44
CA ILE A 94 8.59 5.18 20.33
C ILE A 94 9.94 5.10 19.65
N ASN A 95 10.43 3.87 19.46
CA ASN A 95 11.63 3.54 18.71
C ASN A 95 11.34 2.44 17.67
N GLY A 96 12.37 2.02 16.95
CA GLY A 96 12.24 1.02 15.88
C GLY A 96 12.05 1.68 14.52
N ASP A 97 11.23 1.06 13.67
CA ASP A 97 10.94 1.56 12.31
C ASP A 97 10.13 2.84 12.34
N PHE A 98 9.27 2.99 13.36
CA PHE A 98 8.61 4.26 13.66
C PHE A 98 9.30 4.90 14.86
N LYS A 99 9.67 6.17 14.72
CA LYS A 99 10.39 6.89 15.77
C LYS A 99 9.73 8.24 16.05
N SER A 100 9.41 8.47 17.32
CA SER A 100 9.02 9.80 17.80
C SER A 100 10.19 10.51 18.47
N LEU A 101 10.39 11.79 18.13
CA LEU A 101 11.40 12.64 18.76
C LEU A 101 10.95 13.17 20.14
N VAL A 102 9.67 13.03 20.46
CA VAL A 102 9.08 13.51 21.72
C VAL A 102 8.32 12.37 22.39
N ASN A 103 8.23 12.43 23.72
CA ASN A 103 7.40 11.52 24.48
C ASN A 103 5.93 11.87 24.26
N LEU A 104 5.11 10.86 24.04
CA LEU A 104 3.69 10.99 23.74
C LEU A 104 2.84 10.50 24.91
N GLN A 105 1.72 11.13 25.19
CA GLN A 105 0.71 10.56 26.06
C GLN A 105 0.03 9.37 25.36
N GLN A 106 -0.60 8.48 26.13
CA GLN A 106 -1.16 7.23 25.58
C GLN A 106 -2.14 7.46 24.42
N ASP A 107 -3.03 8.46 24.54
CA ASP A 107 -3.97 8.79 23.46
C ASP A 107 -3.26 9.32 22.21
N GLN A 108 -2.21 10.14 22.38
CA GLN A 108 -1.40 10.66 21.31
C GLN A 108 -0.55 9.57 20.66
N LEU A 109 -0.11 8.57 21.45
CA LEU A 109 0.62 7.40 20.99
C LEU A 109 -0.21 6.62 19.97
N ILE A 110 -1.47 6.33 20.28
CA ILE A 110 -2.36 5.59 19.38
C ILE A 110 -2.59 6.36 18.08
N LEU A 111 -2.86 7.67 18.16
CA LEU A 111 -3.03 8.52 16.98
C LEU A 111 -1.76 8.60 16.13
N PHE A 112 -0.60 8.71 16.77
CA PHE A 112 0.69 8.70 16.07
C PHE A 112 0.93 7.39 15.33
N LEU A 113 0.67 6.25 16.00
CA LEU A 113 0.83 4.94 15.37
C LEU A 113 -0.17 4.72 14.23
N ASP A 114 -1.40 5.18 14.37
CA ASP A 114 -2.39 5.14 13.28
C ASP A 114 -1.88 5.88 12.04
N ASP A 115 -1.37 7.10 12.20
CA ASP A 115 -0.80 7.90 11.12
C ASP A 115 0.42 7.23 10.49
N GLN A 116 1.38 6.75 11.32
CA GLN A 116 2.60 6.12 10.81
C GLN A 116 2.32 4.80 10.08
N ILE A 117 1.41 3.98 10.61
CA ILE A 117 1.04 2.70 9.97
C ILE A 117 0.31 2.99 8.64
N ASN A 118 -0.59 3.97 8.60
CA ASN A 118 -1.25 4.37 7.35
C ASN A 118 -0.23 4.84 6.30
N ASN A 119 0.72 5.69 6.69
CA ASN A 119 1.77 6.17 5.78
C ASN A 119 2.64 5.01 5.28
N TYR A 120 3.04 4.09 6.16
CA TYR A 120 3.80 2.89 5.78
C TYR A 120 3.02 2.00 4.81
N ILE A 121 1.73 1.78 5.07
CA ILE A 121 0.86 1.04 4.16
C ILE A 121 0.79 1.74 2.80
N ASP A 122 0.64 3.05 2.78
CA ASP A 122 0.58 3.83 1.55
C ASP A 122 1.92 3.74 0.78
N GLU A 123 3.06 3.70 1.46
CA GLU A 123 4.37 3.50 0.84
C GLU A 123 4.56 2.07 0.30
N VAL A 124 4.17 1.05 1.06
CA VAL A 124 4.32 -0.36 0.68
C VAL A 124 3.31 -0.75 -0.40
N LEU A 125 2.07 -0.27 -0.29
CA LEU A 125 1.03 -0.45 -1.30
C LEU A 125 1.09 0.61 -2.40
N ALA A 126 1.89 1.68 -2.23
CA ALA A 126 2.25 2.51 -3.35
C ALA A 126 2.83 1.55 -4.38
N ILE A 127 1.97 1.13 -5.30
CA ILE A 127 2.43 0.54 -6.55
C ILE A 127 3.50 1.53 -6.97
N ASN A 128 4.76 1.10 -6.98
CA ASN A 128 5.84 1.90 -7.48
C ASN A 128 5.47 2.19 -8.93
N PHE A 129 4.71 3.25 -9.12
CA PHE A 129 4.58 3.89 -10.40
C PHE A 129 6.00 4.34 -10.66
N SER A 130 6.76 3.49 -11.36
CA SER A 130 8.11 3.85 -11.75
C SER A 130 8.00 5.26 -12.28
N GLU A 131 8.74 6.17 -11.68
CA GLU A 131 8.98 7.52 -12.21
C GLU A 131 9.75 7.45 -13.55
N GLN A 132 9.62 6.39 -14.30
CA GLN A 132 9.85 6.38 -15.73
C GLN A 132 8.75 7.21 -16.39
N ASP A 133 8.73 8.43 -15.93
CA ASP A 133 7.75 9.48 -16.14
C ASP A 133 7.95 10.16 -17.49
N GLN A 134 8.31 9.43 -18.53
CA GLN A 134 8.53 10.04 -19.86
C GLN A 134 7.81 9.35 -21.01
N ASN A 135 7.18 8.22 -20.82
CA ASN A 135 6.47 7.58 -21.93
C ASN A 135 5.02 8.05 -21.96
N THR A 136 4.83 9.14 -22.68
CA THR A 136 3.50 9.57 -23.09
C THR A 136 3.11 8.75 -24.31
N PHE A 137 2.16 7.83 -24.16
CA PHE A 137 1.67 7.00 -25.24
C PHE A 137 0.63 7.74 -26.05
N ARG A 138 0.78 7.69 -27.36
CA ARG A 138 -0.24 8.18 -28.28
C ARG A 138 -1.35 7.14 -28.39
N PHE A 139 -2.57 7.55 -28.08
CA PHE A 139 -3.76 6.73 -28.14
C PHE A 139 -4.67 7.28 -29.24
N VAL A 140 -4.95 6.49 -30.25
CA VAL A 140 -5.77 6.84 -31.39
C VAL A 140 -7.03 6.00 -31.35
N VAL A 141 -8.17 6.64 -31.28
CA VAL A 141 -9.47 5.98 -31.18
C VAL A 141 -10.29 6.32 -32.37
N THR A 142 -10.78 5.31 -33.06
CA THR A 142 -11.71 5.44 -34.20
C THR A 142 -13.13 5.03 -33.79
N GLY A 143 -14.12 5.35 -34.63
CA GLY A 143 -15.53 5.01 -34.40
C GLY A 143 -16.29 6.02 -33.52
N ILE A 144 -15.78 7.25 -33.39
CA ILE A 144 -16.44 8.34 -32.66
C ILE A 144 -16.92 9.40 -33.64
N ASP A 145 -18.20 9.36 -34.02
CA ASP A 145 -18.74 10.21 -35.05
C ASP A 145 -19.44 11.47 -34.52
N ASN A 146 -19.82 11.48 -33.24
CA ASN A 146 -20.58 12.58 -32.66
C ASN A 146 -20.19 12.88 -31.22
N PHE A 147 -20.65 14.02 -30.72
CA PHE A 147 -20.33 14.50 -29.37
C PHE A 147 -20.78 13.55 -28.25
N LYS A 148 -21.93 12.91 -28.38
CA LYS A 148 -22.46 11.97 -27.37
C LYS A 148 -21.59 10.72 -27.28
N GLU A 149 -21.14 10.19 -28.39
CA GLU A 149 -20.19 9.07 -28.43
C GLU A 149 -18.85 9.47 -27.83
N HIS A 150 -18.37 10.68 -28.11
CA HIS A 150 -17.15 11.21 -27.50
C HIS A 150 -17.29 11.35 -25.99
N GLU A 151 -18.41 11.80 -25.45
CA GLU A 151 -18.65 11.87 -24.01
C GLU A 151 -18.69 10.46 -23.38
N MET A 152 -19.39 9.53 -24.05
CA MET A 152 -19.40 8.12 -23.61
C MET A 152 -17.99 7.52 -23.61
N PHE A 153 -17.23 7.75 -24.65
CA PHE A 153 -15.84 7.30 -24.75
C PHE A 153 -14.98 7.87 -23.61
N LEU A 154 -15.02 9.16 -23.33
CA LEU A 154 -14.28 9.76 -22.22
C LEU A 154 -14.66 9.15 -20.87
N ASN A 155 -15.92 8.82 -20.66
CA ASN A 155 -16.39 8.17 -19.45
C ASN A 155 -15.89 6.72 -19.35
N GLU A 156 -15.76 6.01 -20.46
CA GLU A 156 -15.15 4.66 -20.45
C GLU A 156 -13.64 4.72 -20.23
N VAL A 157 -12.92 5.67 -20.84
CA VAL A 157 -11.48 5.86 -20.61
C VAL A 157 -11.15 6.12 -19.14
N LYS A 158 -12.00 6.90 -18.44
CA LYS A 158 -11.83 7.16 -16.99
C LYS A 158 -11.94 5.91 -16.13
N LYS A 159 -12.59 4.86 -16.60
CA LYS A 159 -12.77 3.58 -15.88
C LYS A 159 -11.59 2.64 -16.08
N ILE A 160 -10.73 2.89 -17.07
CA ILE A 160 -9.57 2.05 -17.37
C ILE A 160 -8.52 2.25 -16.29
N PHE A 161 -8.26 1.21 -15.53
CA PHE A 161 -7.36 1.27 -14.37
C PHE A 161 -5.90 1.51 -14.78
N SER A 162 -5.47 0.98 -15.92
CA SER A 162 -4.11 1.15 -16.45
C SER A 162 -3.77 2.58 -16.84
N ILE A 163 -4.78 3.46 -17.01
CA ILE A 163 -4.58 4.87 -17.38
C ILE A 163 -4.46 5.73 -16.11
N ARG A 164 -3.35 6.42 -15.96
CA ARG A 164 -3.14 7.37 -14.85
C ARG A 164 -3.75 8.73 -15.16
N THR A 165 -3.39 9.29 -16.33
CA THR A 165 -3.92 10.55 -16.83
C THR A 165 -4.02 10.48 -18.34
N PHE A 166 -4.91 11.27 -18.89
CA PHE A 166 -5.04 11.42 -20.34
C PHE A 166 -5.30 12.88 -20.72
N GLN A 167 -4.86 13.23 -21.90
CA GLN A 167 -5.10 14.55 -22.50
C GLN A 167 -5.49 14.36 -23.97
N THR A 168 -6.66 14.84 -24.34
CA THR A 168 -7.08 14.87 -25.75
C THR A 168 -6.23 15.89 -26.50
N THR A 169 -5.61 15.45 -27.59
CA THR A 169 -4.74 16.28 -28.44
C THR A 169 -5.41 16.70 -29.72
N SER A 170 -6.30 15.85 -30.24
CA SER A 170 -7.03 16.15 -31.46
C SER A 170 -8.39 15.43 -31.50
N ILE A 171 -9.39 16.09 -32.02
CA ILE A 171 -10.71 15.51 -32.33
C ILE A 171 -11.00 15.80 -33.78
N MET A 172 -11.12 14.75 -34.58
CA MET A 172 -11.52 14.79 -35.95
C MET A 172 -12.74 13.90 -36.14
N ARG A 173 -13.47 14.07 -37.25
CA ARG A 173 -14.61 13.22 -37.54
C ARG A 173 -14.17 11.77 -37.66
N GLY A 174 -14.73 10.91 -36.80
CA GLY A 174 -14.42 9.49 -36.76
C GLY A 174 -13.10 9.12 -36.04
N GLU A 175 -12.32 10.09 -35.55
CA GLU A 175 -11.04 9.82 -34.87
C GLU A 175 -10.79 10.80 -33.73
N THR A 176 -10.40 10.27 -32.58
CA THR A 176 -9.93 11.06 -31.44
C THR A 176 -8.51 10.63 -31.08
N GLN A 177 -7.59 11.58 -30.94
CA GLN A 177 -6.22 11.34 -30.53
C GLN A 177 -6.00 11.87 -29.10
N MET A 178 -5.32 11.08 -28.29
CA MET A 178 -5.01 11.41 -26.91
C MET A 178 -3.57 11.05 -26.57
N ASN A 179 -3.02 11.76 -25.62
CA ASN A 179 -1.80 11.37 -24.94
C ASN A 179 -2.18 10.71 -23.61
N LEU A 180 -1.71 9.50 -23.37
CA LEU A 180 -1.93 8.76 -22.14
C LEU A 180 -0.64 8.70 -21.32
N LYS A 181 -0.76 8.90 -20.02
CA LYS A 181 0.24 8.43 -19.05
C LYS A 181 -0.30 7.16 -18.41
N LEU A 182 0.46 6.08 -18.49
CA LEU A 182 0.05 4.79 -17.97
C LEU A 182 0.53 4.60 -16.51
N ARG A 183 -0.17 3.74 -15.79
CA ARG A 183 0.22 3.27 -14.46
C ARG A 183 1.13 2.05 -14.55
N PHE A 184 1.00 1.28 -15.64
CA PHE A 184 1.67 0.02 -15.88
C PHE A 184 2.25 -0.02 -17.29
N GLU A 185 2.88 -1.12 -17.62
CA GLU A 185 3.38 -1.39 -18.97
C GLU A 185 2.22 -1.40 -20.00
N PRO A 186 2.48 -1.02 -21.26
CA PRO A 186 1.45 -0.98 -22.32
C PRO A 186 0.70 -2.30 -22.53
N GLN A 187 1.33 -3.43 -22.20
CA GLN A 187 0.74 -4.75 -22.30
C GLN A 187 -0.46 -4.93 -21.34
N GLU A 188 -0.43 -4.32 -20.17
CA GLU A 188 -1.56 -4.38 -19.24
C GLU A 188 -2.74 -3.56 -19.75
N LEU A 189 -2.50 -2.38 -20.32
CA LEU A 189 -3.54 -1.60 -21.00
C LEU A 189 -4.15 -2.40 -22.14
N MET A 190 -3.33 -3.08 -22.95
CA MET A 190 -3.81 -3.94 -24.03
C MET A 190 -4.74 -5.03 -23.54
N ARG A 191 -4.39 -5.74 -22.46
CA ARG A 191 -5.24 -6.78 -21.86
C ARG A 191 -6.56 -6.22 -21.35
N GLU A 192 -6.52 -5.05 -20.71
CA GLU A 192 -7.70 -4.39 -20.20
C GLU A 192 -8.64 -3.96 -21.33
N LEU A 193 -8.11 -3.39 -22.40
CA LEU A 193 -8.88 -3.03 -23.60
C LEU A 193 -9.46 -4.27 -24.30
N GLN A 194 -8.70 -5.35 -24.42
CA GLN A 194 -9.17 -6.61 -25.00
C GLN A 194 -10.30 -7.26 -24.19
N SER A 195 -10.33 -7.05 -22.88
CA SER A 195 -11.40 -7.54 -22.01
C SER A 195 -12.67 -6.67 -22.05
N SER A 196 -12.56 -5.45 -22.57
CA SER A 196 -13.68 -4.52 -22.66
C SER A 196 -14.58 -4.86 -23.85
N ARG A 197 -15.89 -4.70 -23.67
CA ARG A 197 -16.86 -4.82 -24.77
C ARG A 197 -16.99 -3.56 -25.62
N ARG A 198 -16.42 -2.46 -25.16
CA ARG A 198 -16.50 -1.15 -25.80
C ARG A 198 -15.32 -0.84 -26.71
N PHE A 199 -14.19 -1.47 -26.46
CA PHE A 199 -12.99 -1.29 -27.26
C PHE A 199 -12.70 -2.55 -28.07
N THR A 200 -12.55 -2.40 -29.36
CA THR A 200 -12.28 -3.51 -30.27
C THR A 200 -11.00 -3.25 -31.06
N ASN A 201 -10.41 -4.32 -31.53
CA ASN A 201 -9.21 -4.29 -32.38
C ASN A 201 -8.04 -3.47 -31.80
N PRO A 202 -7.64 -3.62 -30.51
CA PRO A 202 -6.51 -2.89 -29.97
C PRO A 202 -5.21 -3.35 -30.64
N VAL A 203 -4.49 -2.42 -31.26
CA VAL A 203 -3.20 -2.65 -31.95
C VAL A 203 -2.17 -1.72 -31.35
N TYR A 204 -1.08 -2.29 -30.83
CA TYR A 204 0.05 -1.53 -30.33
C TYR A 204 1.20 -1.55 -31.34
N ASP A 205 1.67 -0.37 -31.71
CA ASP A 205 2.86 -0.18 -32.53
C ASP A 205 4.01 0.29 -31.66
N SER A 206 4.98 -0.60 -31.43
CA SER A 206 6.17 -0.33 -30.61
C SER A 206 7.15 0.68 -31.25
N ASN A 207 7.10 0.89 -32.55
CA ASN A 207 7.99 1.83 -33.21
C ASN A 207 7.54 3.28 -33.04
N THR A 208 6.23 3.49 -32.99
CA THR A 208 5.62 4.82 -32.84
C THR A 208 5.08 5.06 -31.42
N GLU A 209 5.24 4.08 -30.52
CA GLU A 209 4.69 4.07 -29.16
C GLU A 209 3.21 4.51 -29.16
N SER A 210 2.47 4.00 -30.14
CA SER A 210 1.05 4.33 -30.32
C SER A 210 0.16 3.12 -30.17
N LEU A 211 -0.99 3.34 -29.56
CA LEU A 211 -2.05 2.35 -29.43
C LEU A 211 -3.26 2.83 -30.22
N GLN A 212 -3.74 1.99 -31.11
CA GLN A 212 -4.95 2.23 -31.91
C GLN A 212 -6.05 1.29 -31.47
N VAL A 213 -7.27 1.80 -31.40
CA VAL A 213 -8.45 1.02 -30.97
C VAL A 213 -9.71 1.60 -31.63
N GLU A 214 -10.72 0.77 -31.82
CA GLU A 214 -12.03 1.14 -32.28
C GLU A 214 -13.03 1.16 -31.11
N PHE A 215 -13.79 2.23 -30.96
CA PHE A 215 -14.83 2.40 -29.94
C PHE A 215 -16.21 2.07 -30.49
N ASN A 216 -17.00 1.22 -29.81
CA ASN A 216 -18.31 0.75 -30.18
C ASN A 216 -19.41 1.09 -29.17
#